data_fc17d2882850e9fb4b139d0f14c6dd8b
#
_entry.id   fc17d2882850e9fb4b139d0f14c6dd8b
#
_cell.length_a   1.000
_cell.length_b   1.000
_cell.length_c   1.000
_cell.angle_alpha   90.00
_cell.angle_beta   90.00
_cell.angle_gamma   90.00
#
_symmetry.space_group_name_H-M   'P 1'
#
loop_
_entity.id
_entity.type
_entity.pdbx_description
1 polymer ?
#
loop_
_entity_poly.entity_id
_entity_poly.type
_entity_poly.pdbx_seq_one_letter_code
_entity_poly.pdbx_strand_id
1 'polypeptide(L)'
;MNRLSEQIEAIVRDRLANAKECLAAAKDTFQLKYYKTSAGRLYYAVFHLMRALLNCDGIEMKHHSGVISEFRKRYIKTQIIDSSVSDLISQLYDIRSKSDYSVFYEISAEDIEPFFEETEALFQEIEALLKTMYDNFSVEKGQ
;
A
#
# COMPACT_ATOMS: atom_id res chain seq x y z
N MET A 1 -3.52 3.05 25.27
CA MET A 1 -3.28 3.09 23.82
C MET A 1 -2.04 3.94 23.55
N ASN A 2 -1.28 3.61 22.53
CA ASN A 2 -0.06 4.34 22.19
C ASN A 2 -0.36 5.62 21.43
N ARG A 3 0.57 6.55 21.50
CA ARG A 3 0.49 7.78 20.76
C ARG A 3 1.79 8.00 19.98
N LEU A 4 1.65 8.32 18.70
CA LEU A 4 2.79 8.64 17.83
C LEU A 4 3.25 10.08 18.10
N SER A 5 4.55 10.34 17.92
CA SER A 5 5.06 11.71 17.93
C SER A 5 4.41 12.50 16.79
N GLU A 6 4.41 13.82 16.88
CA GLU A 6 3.85 14.67 15.83
C GLU A 6 4.56 14.46 14.50
N GLN A 7 5.88 14.28 14.52
CA GLN A 7 6.66 14.04 13.31
C GLN A 7 6.27 12.72 12.64
N ILE A 8 6.15 11.66 13.42
CA ILE A 8 5.76 10.34 12.90
C ILE A 8 4.33 10.37 12.38
N GLU A 9 3.43 10.98 13.13
CA GLU A 9 2.03 11.13 12.67
C GLU A 9 1.97 11.83 11.32
N ALA A 10 2.72 12.93 11.16
CA ALA A 10 2.75 13.69 9.90
C ALA A 10 3.24 12.81 8.73
N ILE A 11 4.31 12.03 8.95
CA ILE A 11 4.84 11.12 7.94
C ILE A 11 3.79 10.06 7.57
N VAL A 12 3.17 9.45 8.56
CA VAL A 12 2.16 8.40 8.33
C VAL A 12 0.98 8.96 7.54
N ARG A 13 0.49 10.14 7.90
CA ARG A 13 -0.62 10.77 7.17
C ARG A 13 -0.23 11.09 5.73
N ASP A 14 1.02 11.50 5.51
CA ASP A 14 1.52 11.76 4.15
C ASP A 14 1.58 10.45 3.33
N ARG A 15 2.03 9.34 3.94
CA ARG A 15 2.02 8.04 3.28
C ARG A 15 0.61 7.61 2.88
N LEU A 16 -0.35 7.81 3.78
CA LEU A 16 -1.75 7.48 3.49
C LEU A 16 -2.32 8.35 2.36
N ALA A 17 -2.00 9.64 2.37
CA ALA A 17 -2.42 10.55 1.31
C ALA A 17 -1.81 10.15 -0.04
N ASN A 18 -0.53 9.79 -0.07
CA ASN A 18 0.14 9.32 -1.28
C ASN A 18 -0.46 8.00 -1.77
N ALA A 19 -0.79 7.08 -0.86
CA ALA A 19 -1.44 5.83 -1.23
C ALA A 19 -2.79 6.10 -1.90
N LYS A 20 -3.56 7.01 -1.32
CA LYS A 20 -4.88 7.39 -1.86
C LYS A 20 -4.75 8.00 -3.25
N GLU A 21 -3.78 8.88 -3.44
CA GLU A 21 -3.52 9.51 -4.74
C GLU A 21 -3.09 8.47 -5.77
N CYS A 22 -2.22 7.53 -5.40
CA CYS A 22 -1.81 6.45 -6.30
C CYS A 22 -3.00 5.58 -6.71
N LEU A 23 -3.89 5.27 -5.77
CA LEU A 23 -5.08 4.48 -6.07
C LEU A 23 -6.01 5.22 -7.04
N ALA A 24 -6.21 6.52 -6.83
CA ALA A 24 -7.01 7.35 -7.74
C ALA A 24 -6.39 7.40 -9.14
N ALA A 25 -5.07 7.59 -9.23
CA ALA A 25 -4.35 7.59 -10.50
C ALA A 25 -4.44 6.22 -11.19
N ALA A 26 -4.40 5.13 -10.41
CA ALA A 26 -4.57 3.79 -10.97
C ALA A 26 -5.94 3.62 -11.63
N LYS A 27 -6.99 4.13 -10.99
CA LYS A 27 -8.35 4.08 -11.53
C LYS A 27 -8.49 4.90 -12.81
N ASP A 28 -7.93 6.11 -12.83
CA ASP A 28 -7.99 6.99 -13.99
C ASP A 28 -7.24 6.40 -15.18
N THR A 29 -6.03 5.89 -14.96
CA THR A 29 -5.22 5.28 -16.02
C THR A 29 -5.83 3.97 -16.51
N PHE A 30 -6.51 3.23 -15.64
CA PHE A 30 -7.26 2.05 -16.04
C PHE A 30 -8.38 2.41 -17.01
N GLN A 31 -9.14 3.47 -16.71
CA GLN A 31 -10.21 3.94 -17.60
C GLN A 31 -9.67 4.38 -18.95
N LEU A 32 -8.48 4.93 -18.99
CA LEU A 32 -7.79 5.32 -20.21
C LEU A 32 -7.11 4.15 -20.92
N LYS A 33 -7.21 2.94 -20.37
CA LYS A 33 -6.60 1.71 -20.89
C LYS A 33 -5.06 1.71 -20.85
N TYR A 34 -4.48 2.49 -19.95
CA TYR A 34 -3.05 2.49 -19.68
C TYR A 34 -2.75 1.49 -18.57
N TYR A 35 -2.85 0.19 -18.92
CA TYR A 35 -2.85 -0.87 -17.90
C TYR A 35 -1.51 -1.04 -17.19
N LYS A 36 -0.39 -0.88 -17.88
CA LYS A 36 0.93 -0.92 -17.24
C LYS A 36 1.07 0.20 -16.21
N THR A 37 0.68 1.41 -16.58
CA THR A 37 0.70 2.56 -15.67
C THR A 37 -0.22 2.32 -14.48
N SER A 38 -1.41 1.81 -14.75
CA SER A 38 -2.38 1.50 -13.69
C SER A 38 -1.82 0.49 -12.69
N ALA A 39 -1.21 -0.60 -13.20
CA ALA A 39 -0.59 -1.61 -12.33
C ALA A 39 0.52 -1.02 -11.48
N GLY A 40 1.35 -0.16 -12.05
CA GLY A 40 2.40 0.54 -11.31
C GLY A 40 1.85 1.42 -10.20
N ARG A 41 0.76 2.13 -10.47
CA ARG A 41 0.12 2.98 -9.45
C ARG A 41 -0.50 2.15 -8.33
N LEU A 42 -1.10 1.00 -8.65
CA LEU A 42 -1.59 0.06 -7.63
C LEU A 42 -0.45 -0.43 -6.74
N TYR A 43 0.66 -0.83 -7.35
CA TYR A 43 1.82 -1.28 -6.59
C TYR A 43 2.29 -0.19 -5.61
N TYR A 44 2.44 1.06 -6.09
CA TYR A 44 2.89 2.15 -5.23
C TYR A 44 1.87 2.52 -4.15
N ALA A 45 0.58 2.35 -4.41
CA ALA A 45 -0.43 2.51 -3.36
C ALA A 45 -0.19 1.54 -2.21
N VAL A 46 -0.01 0.26 -2.54
CA VAL A 46 0.29 -0.78 -1.53
C VAL A 46 1.63 -0.50 -0.85
N PHE A 47 2.63 -0.08 -1.61
CA PHE A 47 3.95 0.23 -1.08
C PHE A 47 3.89 1.35 -0.04
N HIS A 48 3.16 2.44 -0.30
CA HIS A 48 2.97 3.52 0.66
C HIS A 48 2.22 3.05 1.91
N LEU A 49 1.25 2.16 1.75
CA LEU A 49 0.53 1.60 2.89
C LEU A 49 1.46 0.77 3.80
N MET A 50 2.34 -0.03 3.21
CA MET A 50 3.34 -0.79 3.98
C MET A 50 4.26 0.16 4.72
N ARG A 51 4.74 1.20 4.07
CA ARG A 51 5.64 2.16 4.69
C ARG A 51 4.95 2.95 5.81
N ALA A 52 3.66 3.23 5.67
CA ALA A 52 2.91 3.91 6.73
C ALA A 52 3.00 3.12 8.04
N LEU A 53 2.76 1.80 7.98
CA LEU A 53 2.84 0.97 9.17
C LEU A 53 4.26 0.85 9.70
N LEU A 54 5.25 0.70 8.82
CA LEU A 54 6.66 0.64 9.24
C LEU A 54 7.10 1.96 9.87
N ASN A 55 6.64 3.10 9.35
CA ASN A 55 6.95 4.39 9.95
C ASN A 55 6.38 4.51 11.37
N CYS A 56 5.21 3.92 11.63
CA CYS A 56 4.67 3.86 12.99
C CYS A 56 5.62 3.12 13.94
N ASP A 57 6.34 2.13 13.42
CA ASP A 57 7.31 1.35 14.20
C ASP A 57 8.69 2.02 14.26
N GLY A 58 8.81 3.23 13.71
CA GLY A 58 10.08 3.95 13.67
C GLY A 58 11.04 3.43 12.61
N ILE A 59 10.54 2.71 11.61
CA ILE A 59 11.36 2.11 10.55
C ILE A 59 11.17 2.89 9.26
N GLU A 60 12.28 3.35 8.67
CA GLU A 60 12.30 3.96 7.35
C GLU A 60 13.34 3.21 6.52
N MET A 61 12.91 2.68 5.38
CA MET A 61 13.77 1.90 4.50
C MET A 61 13.63 2.40 3.08
N LYS A 62 14.74 2.41 2.35
CA LYS A 62 14.80 2.95 0.98
C LYS A 62 14.53 1.89 -0.09
N HIS A 63 14.92 0.65 0.17
CA HIS A 63 14.82 -0.41 -0.82
C HIS A 63 13.48 -1.14 -0.72
N HIS A 64 12.84 -1.38 -1.87
CA HIS A 64 11.55 -2.05 -1.94
C HIS A 64 11.58 -3.44 -1.30
N SER A 65 12.64 -4.22 -1.56
CA SER A 65 12.77 -5.55 -0.98
C SER A 65 12.84 -5.51 0.55
N GLY A 66 13.52 -4.52 1.11
CA GLY A 66 13.59 -4.33 2.56
C GLY A 66 12.25 -3.98 3.16
N VAL A 67 11.50 -3.08 2.52
CA VAL A 67 10.16 -2.69 2.97
C VAL A 67 9.23 -3.91 2.97
N ILE A 68 9.21 -4.65 1.88
CA ILE A 68 8.36 -5.84 1.75
C ILE A 68 8.71 -6.89 2.81
N SER A 69 10.01 -7.16 2.98
CA SER A 69 10.50 -8.14 3.96
C SER A 69 10.11 -7.77 5.39
N GLU A 70 10.35 -6.51 5.79
CA GLU A 70 9.99 -6.04 7.13
C GLU A 70 8.49 -6.02 7.37
N PHE A 71 7.71 -5.60 6.36
CA PHE A 71 6.27 -5.60 6.47
C PHE A 71 5.73 -7.02 6.68
N ARG A 72 6.23 -7.99 5.91
CA ARG A 72 5.81 -9.40 6.06
C ARG A 72 6.16 -9.94 7.42
N LYS A 73 7.35 -9.62 7.91
CA LYS A 73 7.81 -10.08 9.23
C LYS A 73 6.94 -9.52 10.35
N ARG A 74 6.60 -8.24 10.29
CA ARG A 74 5.92 -7.54 11.39
C ARG A 74 4.41 -7.65 11.36
N TYR A 75 3.81 -7.77 10.18
CA TYR A 75 2.36 -7.68 10.03
C TYR A 75 1.71 -8.93 9.45
N ILE A 76 2.38 -9.64 8.56
CA ILE A 76 1.82 -10.85 7.95
C ILE A 76 2.12 -12.08 8.82
N LYS A 77 3.39 -12.29 9.15
CA LYS A 77 3.82 -13.45 9.94
C LYS A 77 3.19 -13.47 11.32
N THR A 78 2.92 -12.31 11.87
CA THR A 78 2.26 -12.13 13.17
C THR A 78 0.76 -12.23 13.09
N GLN A 79 0.20 -12.37 11.89
CA GLN A 79 -1.25 -12.46 11.64
C GLN A 79 -2.03 -11.20 12.00
N ILE A 80 -1.37 -10.07 12.11
CA ILE A 80 -2.04 -8.77 12.29
C ILE A 80 -2.79 -8.42 11.00
N ILE A 81 -2.17 -8.71 9.86
CA ILE A 81 -2.76 -8.55 8.53
C ILE A 81 -2.80 -9.91 7.85
N ASP A 82 -3.90 -10.19 7.16
CA ASP A 82 -4.13 -11.50 6.55
C ASP A 82 -3.08 -11.86 5.52
N SER A 83 -2.75 -13.16 5.43
CA SER A 83 -1.74 -13.66 4.50
C SER A 83 -2.08 -13.42 3.03
N SER A 84 -3.36 -13.23 2.69
CA SER A 84 -3.77 -12.88 1.32
C SER A 84 -3.11 -11.58 0.83
N VAL A 85 -2.80 -10.68 1.74
CA VAL A 85 -2.10 -9.43 1.41
C VAL A 85 -0.68 -9.71 0.93
N SER A 86 -0.03 -10.74 1.45
CA SER A 86 1.29 -11.16 0.98
C SER A 86 1.24 -11.57 -0.50
N ASP A 87 0.17 -12.25 -0.91
CA ASP A 87 -0.03 -12.64 -2.30
C ASP A 87 -0.27 -11.42 -3.19
N LEU A 88 -1.08 -10.48 -2.72
CA LEU A 88 -1.32 -9.21 -3.42
C LEU A 88 0.00 -8.47 -3.68
N ILE A 89 0.84 -8.36 -2.65
CA ILE A 89 2.16 -7.70 -2.76
C ILE A 89 3.01 -8.39 -3.83
N SER A 90 3.11 -9.73 -3.77
CA SER A 90 3.91 -10.51 -4.71
C SER A 90 3.43 -10.33 -6.15
N GLN A 91 2.12 -10.39 -6.36
CA GLN A 91 1.53 -10.27 -7.69
C GLN A 91 1.74 -8.87 -8.28
N LEU A 92 1.52 -7.82 -7.50
CA LEU A 92 1.74 -6.45 -7.98
C LEU A 92 3.21 -6.18 -8.23
N TYR A 93 4.09 -6.63 -7.36
CA TYR A 93 5.53 -6.50 -7.54
C TYR A 93 5.99 -7.19 -8.83
N ASP A 94 5.50 -8.40 -9.08
CA ASP A 94 5.84 -9.17 -10.27
C ASP A 94 5.39 -8.48 -11.55
N ILE A 95 4.16 -7.99 -11.59
CA ILE A 95 3.62 -7.28 -12.75
C ILE A 95 4.43 -6.00 -13.01
N ARG A 96 4.73 -5.24 -11.97
CA ARG A 96 5.53 -4.03 -12.11
C ARG A 96 6.92 -4.34 -12.65
N SER A 97 7.58 -5.36 -12.10
CA SER A 97 8.92 -5.75 -12.52
C SER A 97 8.95 -6.17 -13.99
N LYS A 98 7.99 -6.99 -14.40
CA LYS A 98 7.88 -7.41 -15.80
C LYS A 98 7.58 -6.24 -16.73
N SER A 99 6.74 -5.31 -16.31
CA SER A 99 6.39 -4.13 -17.10
C SER A 99 7.59 -3.21 -17.30
N ASP A 100 8.46 -3.09 -16.29
CA ASP A 100 9.64 -2.23 -16.34
C ASP A 100 10.76 -2.84 -17.19
N TYR A 101 10.90 -4.17 -17.21
CA TYR A 101 12.06 -4.83 -17.77
C TYR A 101 11.81 -5.58 -19.06
N SER A 102 10.58 -5.65 -19.55
CA SER A 102 10.26 -6.32 -20.80
C SER A 102 9.38 -5.46 -21.69
N VAL A 103 9.91 -5.08 -22.85
CA VAL A 103 9.16 -4.33 -23.86
C VAL A 103 8.06 -5.16 -24.50
N PHE A 104 8.14 -6.49 -24.39
CA PHE A 104 7.17 -7.41 -24.96
C PHE A 104 6.08 -7.83 -23.99
N TYR A 105 6.19 -7.40 -22.72
CA TYR A 105 5.18 -7.75 -21.72
C TYR A 105 3.93 -6.92 -21.91
N GLU A 106 2.82 -7.58 -22.12
CA GLU A 106 1.52 -6.93 -22.26
C GLU A 106 0.62 -7.30 -21.09
N ILE A 107 -0.15 -6.32 -20.62
CA ILE A 107 -1.09 -6.48 -19.53
C ILE A 107 -2.48 -6.14 -20.05
N SER A 108 -3.45 -7.01 -19.78
CA SER A 108 -4.86 -6.75 -20.09
C SER A 108 -5.57 -6.19 -18.85
N ALA A 109 -6.79 -5.69 -19.07
CA ALA A 109 -7.64 -5.23 -17.97
C ALA A 109 -7.87 -6.35 -16.95
N GLU A 110 -8.11 -7.57 -17.40
CA GLU A 110 -8.41 -8.71 -16.55
C GLU A 110 -7.24 -9.08 -15.65
N ASP A 111 -6.01 -8.79 -16.06
CA ASP A 111 -4.81 -9.10 -15.27
C ASP A 111 -4.73 -8.28 -13.99
N ILE A 112 -5.28 -7.08 -13.97
CA ILE A 112 -5.12 -6.15 -12.84
C ILE A 112 -6.44 -5.76 -12.16
N GLU A 113 -7.57 -5.96 -12.83
CA GLU A 113 -8.87 -5.53 -12.30
C GLU A 113 -9.17 -6.03 -10.88
N PRO A 114 -8.91 -7.32 -10.54
CA PRO A 114 -9.17 -7.81 -9.19
C PRO A 114 -8.38 -7.08 -8.09
N PHE A 115 -7.24 -6.50 -8.43
CA PHE A 115 -6.37 -5.87 -7.45
C PHE A 115 -6.88 -4.52 -6.95
N PHE A 116 -7.81 -3.89 -7.65
CA PHE A 116 -8.42 -2.63 -7.20
C PHE A 116 -9.18 -2.83 -5.89
N GLU A 117 -10.04 -3.83 -5.86
CA GLU A 117 -10.84 -4.13 -4.66
C GLU A 117 -9.93 -4.56 -3.50
N GLU A 118 -8.94 -5.41 -3.78
CA GLU A 118 -8.00 -5.87 -2.75
C GLU A 118 -7.17 -4.72 -2.19
N THR A 119 -6.74 -3.78 -3.03
CA THR A 119 -5.97 -2.62 -2.58
C THR A 119 -6.84 -1.67 -1.75
N GLU A 120 -8.07 -1.43 -2.16
CA GLU A 120 -9.00 -0.62 -1.37
C GLU A 120 -9.30 -1.25 -0.01
N ALA A 121 -9.50 -2.58 0.01
CA ALA A 121 -9.73 -3.31 1.25
C ALA A 121 -8.52 -3.17 2.19
N LEU A 122 -7.31 -3.28 1.66
CA LEU A 122 -6.09 -3.11 2.45
C LEU A 122 -6.00 -1.69 3.01
N PHE A 123 -6.32 -0.68 2.21
CA PHE A 123 -6.32 0.71 2.66
C PHE A 123 -7.25 0.89 3.86
N GLN A 124 -8.47 0.39 3.76
CA GLN A 124 -9.46 0.48 4.83
C GLN A 124 -9.02 -0.30 6.07
N GLU A 125 -8.43 -1.47 5.88
CA GLU A 125 -7.92 -2.29 6.99
C GLU A 125 -6.82 -1.57 7.75
N ILE A 126 -5.89 -0.94 7.04
CA ILE A 126 -4.79 -0.20 7.67
C ILE A 126 -5.31 1.03 8.39
N GLU A 127 -6.27 1.76 7.82
CA GLU A 127 -6.89 2.89 8.52
C GLU A 127 -7.55 2.44 9.82
N ALA A 128 -8.29 1.33 9.78
CA ALA A 128 -8.94 0.78 10.97
C ALA A 128 -7.91 0.33 12.00
N LEU A 129 -6.83 -0.29 11.55
CA LEU A 129 -5.75 -0.73 12.42
C LEU A 129 -5.07 0.44 13.12
N LEU A 130 -4.80 1.53 12.40
CA LEU A 130 -4.21 2.73 12.97
C LEU A 130 -5.11 3.35 14.03
N LYS A 131 -6.41 3.39 13.79
CA LYS A 131 -7.38 3.91 14.77
C LYS A 131 -7.41 3.06 16.04
N THR A 132 -7.20 1.77 15.92
CA THR A 132 -7.17 0.86 17.05
C THR A 132 -5.85 0.95 17.83
N MET A 133 -4.73 1.11 17.13
CA MET A 133 -3.40 1.08 17.74
C MET A 133 -2.94 2.41 18.33
N TYR A 134 -3.39 3.53 17.78
CA TYR A 134 -2.85 4.85 18.13
C TYR A 134 -3.93 5.89 18.37
N ASP A 135 -3.78 6.65 19.45
CA ASP A 135 -4.71 7.73 19.81
C ASP A 135 -4.77 8.82 18.74
N ASN A 136 -3.66 9.04 18.02
CA ASN A 136 -3.59 10.04 16.93
C ASN A 136 -4.66 9.83 15.86
N PHE A 137 -5.15 8.61 15.69
CA PHE A 137 -6.09 8.24 14.64
C PHE A 137 -7.46 7.80 15.18
N SER A 138 -7.62 7.71 16.49
CA SER A 138 -8.86 7.23 17.11
C SER A 138 -10.04 8.18 16.95
N VAL A 139 -9.77 9.47 16.71
CA VAL A 139 -10.78 10.49 16.45
C VAL A 139 -10.48 11.11 15.09
N GLU A 140 -11.49 11.19 14.23
CA GLU A 140 -11.32 11.78 12.90
C GLU A 140 -11.10 13.29 13.02
N LYS A 141 -10.13 13.79 12.25
CA LYS A 141 -9.85 15.22 12.22
C LYS A 141 -10.96 15.96 11.46
N GLY A 142 -11.37 17.08 12.00
CA GLY A 142 -12.43 17.89 11.41
C GLY A 142 -13.80 17.66 12.02
N GLN A 143 -13.87 16.79 12.98
CA GLN A 143 -15.10 16.59 13.77
C GLN A 143 -15.15 17.50 14.98
#